data_e02d52860586945963d20e8fdce29e2d
#
_entry.id   e02d52860586945963d20e8fdce29e2d
#
_cell.length_a   1.000
_cell.length_b   1.000
_cell.length_c   1.000
_cell.angle_alpha   90.00
_cell.angle_beta   90.00
_cell.angle_gamma   90.00
#
_symmetry.space_group_name_H-M   'P 1'
#
loop_
_entity.id
_entity.type
_entity.pdbx_description
1 polymer ?
#
loop_
_entity_poly.entity_id
_entity_poly.type
_entity_poly.pdbx_seq_one_letter_code
_entity_poly.pdbx_strand_id
1 'polypeptide(L)'
;MDNIKVFNSSEFGNVRTVSIDNEIWFIGKDVVDILGYQNGSRDINRHVSEDDRQNYQNGTFESPRGMTIINESGLYSLVLGSKLESAKRFKHWVTSEVLPTLRKTGSYGMPQGKELLALAVI
;
A
#
# COMPACT_ATOMS: atom_id res chain seq x y z
N MET A 1 0.20 16.13 -10.52
CA MET A 1 -0.57 14.96 -10.91
C MET A 1 -0.12 13.73 -10.16
N ASP A 2 -1.07 13.00 -9.68
CA ASP A 2 -0.77 11.81 -8.90
C ASP A 2 -0.16 10.73 -9.76
N ASN A 3 0.69 9.94 -9.14
CA ASN A 3 1.48 8.97 -9.85
C ASN A 3 1.05 7.56 -9.43
N ILE A 4 0.49 6.82 -10.37
CA ILE A 4 0.06 5.45 -10.11
C ILE A 4 1.11 4.50 -10.64
N LYS A 5 1.54 3.55 -9.80
CA LYS A 5 2.46 2.52 -10.21
C LYS A 5 1.93 1.15 -9.84
N VAL A 6 2.20 0.17 -10.68
CA VAL A 6 1.75 -1.19 -10.47
C VAL A 6 2.97 -2.07 -10.23
N PHE A 7 2.94 -2.81 -9.14
CA PHE A 7 4.00 -3.77 -8.83
C PHE A 7 3.46 -5.17 -9.01
N ASN A 8 4.23 -6.00 -9.68
CA ASN A 8 3.82 -7.35 -9.99
C ASN A 8 4.65 -8.36 -9.24
N SER A 9 4.00 -9.32 -8.63
CA SER A 9 4.66 -10.40 -7.92
C SER A 9 4.12 -11.73 -8.45
N SER A 10 5.01 -12.70 -8.65
CA SER A 10 4.56 -14.02 -9.10
C SER A 10 3.71 -14.71 -8.04
N GLU A 11 3.89 -14.36 -6.79
CA GLU A 11 3.11 -14.96 -5.71
C GLU A 11 1.80 -14.20 -5.46
N PHE A 12 1.85 -12.86 -5.50
CA PHE A 12 0.72 -12.05 -5.04
C PHE A 12 -0.07 -11.39 -6.16
N GLY A 13 0.44 -11.39 -7.37
CA GLY A 13 -0.21 -10.68 -8.46
C GLY A 13 0.15 -9.20 -8.43
N ASN A 14 -0.79 -8.36 -8.79
CA ASN A 14 -0.54 -6.93 -8.92
C ASN A 14 -0.98 -6.14 -7.70
N VAL A 15 -0.13 -5.20 -7.30
CA VAL A 15 -0.49 -4.24 -6.26
C VAL A 15 -0.30 -2.85 -6.85
N ARG A 16 -1.33 -2.04 -6.83
CA ARG A 16 -1.29 -0.67 -7.35
C ARG A 16 -1.01 0.28 -6.21
N THR A 17 -0.16 1.26 -6.48
CA THR A 17 0.18 2.29 -5.51
C THR A 17 -0.06 3.66 -6.11
N VAL A 18 -0.27 4.63 -5.25
CA VAL A 18 -0.46 6.02 -5.64
C VAL A 18 0.41 6.88 -4.74
N SER A 19 1.12 7.84 -5.33
CA SER A 19 1.89 8.81 -4.53
C SER A 19 1.12 10.11 -4.49
N ILE A 20 0.80 10.57 -3.29
CA ILE A 20 0.06 11.80 -3.09
C ILE A 20 0.80 12.61 -2.02
N ASP A 21 1.22 13.82 -2.37
CA ASP A 21 1.89 14.71 -1.41
C ASP A 21 3.06 14.03 -0.70
N ASN A 22 3.85 13.30 -1.47
CA ASN A 22 5.04 12.61 -0.98
C ASN A 22 4.73 11.45 -0.02
N GLU A 23 3.50 11.00 -0.02
CA GLU A 23 3.12 9.84 0.78
C GLU A 23 2.65 8.73 -0.16
N ILE A 24 3.01 7.49 0.18
CA ILE A 24 2.61 6.34 -0.63
C ILE A 24 1.34 5.73 -0.09
N TRP A 25 0.39 5.51 -0.99
CA TRP A 25 -0.89 4.88 -0.68
C TRP A 25 -1.04 3.64 -1.53
N PHE A 26 -1.72 2.64 -1.00
CA PHE A 26 -1.96 1.39 -1.70
C PHE A 26 -3.46 1.30 -2.00
N ILE A 27 -3.80 0.70 -3.16
CA ILE A 27 -5.22 0.46 -3.45
C ILE A 27 -5.71 -0.63 -2.50
N GLY A 28 -6.67 -0.27 -1.66
CA GLY A 28 -7.13 -1.16 -0.61
C GLY A 28 -7.66 -2.49 -1.13
N LYS A 29 -8.38 -2.47 -2.25
CA LYS A 29 -8.91 -3.68 -2.83
C LYS A 29 -7.81 -4.70 -3.15
N ASP A 30 -6.71 -4.24 -3.70
CA ASP A 30 -5.61 -5.15 -4.03
C ASP A 30 -5.06 -5.81 -2.77
N VAL A 31 -4.90 -5.01 -1.72
CA VAL A 31 -4.32 -5.50 -0.48
C VAL A 31 -5.24 -6.50 0.22
N VAL A 32 -6.53 -6.18 0.34
CA VAL A 32 -7.45 -7.09 1.02
C VAL A 32 -7.62 -8.39 0.25
N ASP A 33 -7.59 -8.34 -1.08
CA ASP A 33 -7.70 -9.55 -1.87
C ASP A 33 -6.48 -10.46 -1.64
N ILE A 34 -5.30 -9.86 -1.62
CA ILE A 34 -4.07 -10.62 -1.40
C ILE A 34 -4.05 -11.22 0.01
N LEU A 35 -4.55 -10.48 0.98
CA LEU A 35 -4.51 -10.91 2.37
C LEU A 35 -5.67 -11.81 2.76
N GLY A 36 -6.55 -12.13 1.81
CA GLY A 36 -7.59 -13.12 2.04
C GLY A 36 -8.84 -12.61 2.74
N TYR A 37 -9.02 -11.30 2.78
CA TYR A 37 -10.23 -10.76 3.39
C TYR A 37 -11.41 -10.97 2.45
N GLN A 38 -12.54 -11.34 3.02
CA GLN A 38 -13.72 -11.70 2.25
C GLN A 38 -14.59 -10.51 1.89
N ASN A 39 -14.53 -9.45 2.66
CA ASN A 39 -15.45 -8.33 2.52
C ASN A 39 -14.66 -7.05 2.55
N GLY A 40 -14.05 -6.73 1.44
CA GLY A 40 -13.01 -5.70 1.36
C GLY A 40 -13.32 -4.39 2.06
N SER A 41 -14.40 -3.73 1.67
CA SER A 41 -14.72 -2.42 2.25
C SER A 41 -14.96 -2.49 3.74
N ARG A 42 -15.71 -3.49 4.15
CA ARG A 42 -16.02 -3.64 5.56
C ARG A 42 -14.75 -3.96 6.35
N ASP A 43 -13.92 -4.83 5.80
CA ASP A 43 -12.70 -5.24 6.50
C ASP A 43 -11.72 -4.09 6.61
N ILE A 44 -11.63 -3.26 5.58
CA ILE A 44 -10.79 -2.08 5.66
C ILE A 44 -11.30 -1.16 6.76
N ASN A 45 -12.61 -0.93 6.80
CA ASN A 45 -13.17 -0.04 7.82
C ASN A 45 -12.97 -0.58 9.23
N ARG A 46 -12.91 -1.90 9.38
CA ARG A 46 -12.72 -2.50 10.70
C ARG A 46 -11.30 -2.44 11.18
N HIS A 47 -10.36 -2.62 10.29
CA HIS A 47 -8.96 -2.79 10.67
C HIS A 47 -8.10 -1.55 10.48
N VAL A 48 -8.53 -0.62 9.64
CA VAL A 48 -7.73 0.55 9.29
C VAL A 48 -8.37 1.80 9.85
N SER A 49 -7.58 2.60 10.58
CA SER A 49 -8.08 3.85 11.15
C SER A 49 -8.49 4.82 10.06
N GLU A 50 -9.39 5.73 10.37
CA GLU A 50 -9.82 6.73 9.41
C GLU A 50 -8.67 7.55 8.87
N ASP A 51 -7.67 7.81 9.71
CA ASP A 51 -6.52 8.61 9.30
C ASP A 51 -5.64 7.87 8.32
N ASP A 52 -5.78 6.57 8.23
CA ASP A 52 -4.91 5.73 7.41
C ASP A 52 -5.58 5.29 6.10
N ARG A 53 -6.76 5.82 5.81
CA ARG A 53 -7.49 5.49 4.60
C ARG A 53 -8.20 6.71 4.04
N GLN A 54 -8.43 6.70 2.75
CA GLN A 54 -9.22 7.76 2.12
C GLN A 54 -9.78 7.24 0.79
N ASN A 55 -10.75 7.95 0.27
CA ASN A 55 -11.32 7.65 -1.03
C ASN A 55 -10.54 8.41 -2.10
N TYR A 56 -10.19 7.72 -3.17
CA TYR A 56 -9.39 8.31 -4.23
C TYR A 56 -10.10 8.16 -5.56
N GLN A 57 -10.25 9.27 -6.27
CA GLN A 57 -10.83 9.29 -7.60
C GLN A 57 -9.92 10.07 -8.52
N ASN A 58 -9.52 9.50 -9.63
CA ASN A 58 -8.69 10.23 -10.57
C ASN A 58 -9.07 9.96 -12.02
N GLY A 59 -10.22 9.31 -12.23
CA GLY A 59 -10.68 9.07 -13.59
C GLY A 59 -10.07 7.87 -14.28
N THR A 60 -9.07 7.25 -13.69
CA THR A 60 -8.45 6.07 -14.31
C THR A 60 -9.00 4.76 -13.78
N PHE A 61 -9.79 4.79 -12.71
CA PHE A 61 -10.39 3.59 -12.17
C PHE A 61 -11.75 3.36 -12.80
N GLU A 62 -12.15 2.11 -12.87
CA GLU A 62 -13.45 1.77 -13.44
C GLU A 62 -14.60 2.21 -12.55
N SER A 63 -14.36 2.35 -11.26
CA SER A 63 -15.41 2.72 -10.34
C SER A 63 -15.68 4.22 -10.37
N PRO A 64 -16.90 4.64 -10.63
CA PRO A 64 -17.22 6.07 -10.60
C PRO A 64 -17.18 6.66 -9.20
N ARG A 65 -17.20 5.81 -8.19
CA ARG A 65 -17.12 6.28 -6.81
C ARG A 65 -15.70 6.40 -6.31
N GLY A 66 -14.73 6.01 -7.15
CA GLY A 66 -13.35 5.96 -6.71
C GLY A 66 -13.05 4.68 -5.97
N MET A 67 -11.92 4.62 -5.33
CA MET A 67 -11.47 3.44 -4.60
C MET A 67 -10.88 3.88 -3.28
N THR A 68 -11.02 3.02 -2.28
CA THR A 68 -10.38 3.27 -1.00
C THR A 68 -8.89 3.00 -1.13
N ILE A 69 -8.09 3.94 -0.67
CA ILE A 69 -6.63 3.74 -0.61
C ILE A 69 -6.21 3.80 0.85
N ILE A 70 -5.13 3.10 1.16
CA ILE A 70 -4.60 3.01 2.52
C ILE A 70 -3.12 3.32 2.51
N ASN A 71 -2.65 3.93 3.58
CA ASN A 71 -1.23 4.24 3.69
C ASN A 71 -0.48 3.04 4.25
N GLU A 72 0.80 3.24 4.53
CA GLU A 72 1.64 2.15 5.01
C GLU A 72 1.14 1.60 6.35
N SER A 73 0.73 2.48 7.24
CA SER A 73 0.19 2.07 8.53
C SER A 73 -1.06 1.21 8.36
N GLY A 74 -1.95 1.62 7.44
CA GLY A 74 -3.14 0.86 7.15
C GLY A 74 -2.84 -0.50 6.57
N LEU A 75 -1.83 -0.57 5.70
CA LEU A 75 -1.43 -1.85 5.15
C LEU A 75 -0.97 -2.81 6.26
N TYR A 76 -0.17 -2.31 7.19
CA TYR A 76 0.31 -3.17 8.27
C TYR A 76 -0.82 -3.60 9.19
N SER A 77 -1.81 -2.75 9.40
CA SER A 77 -2.97 -3.15 10.19
C SER A 77 -3.69 -4.33 9.55
N LEU A 78 -3.82 -4.31 8.23
CA LEU A 78 -4.45 -5.42 7.52
C LEU A 78 -3.58 -6.68 7.56
N VAL A 79 -2.27 -6.52 7.47
CA VAL A 79 -1.36 -7.67 7.57
C VAL A 79 -1.53 -8.35 8.93
N LEU A 80 -1.60 -7.55 9.99
CA LEU A 80 -1.74 -8.10 11.32
C LEU A 80 -3.06 -8.83 11.53
N GLY A 81 -4.10 -8.37 10.86
CA GLY A 81 -5.42 -9.00 10.99
C GLY A 81 -5.63 -10.17 10.05
N SER A 82 -4.71 -10.42 9.13
CA SER A 82 -4.87 -11.50 8.17
C SER A 82 -4.61 -12.85 8.80
N LYS A 83 -5.38 -13.85 8.40
CA LYS A 83 -5.20 -15.21 8.88
C LYS A 83 -4.33 -16.06 7.96
N LEU A 84 -3.87 -15.49 6.85
CA LEU A 84 -3.07 -16.24 5.90
C LEU A 84 -1.61 -16.24 6.33
N GLU A 85 -0.96 -17.39 6.15
CA GLU A 85 0.47 -17.46 6.41
C GLU A 85 1.25 -16.59 5.46
N SER A 86 0.73 -16.40 4.26
CA SER A 86 1.41 -15.59 3.25
C SER A 86 1.44 -14.10 3.58
N ALA A 87 0.69 -13.68 4.60
CA ALA A 87 0.67 -12.27 4.97
C ALA A 87 2.06 -11.77 5.34
N LYS A 88 2.86 -12.60 6.00
CA LYS A 88 4.22 -12.21 6.37
C LYS A 88 5.10 -12.05 5.14
N ARG A 89 4.93 -12.93 4.16
CA ARG A 89 5.70 -12.83 2.92
C ARG A 89 5.28 -11.60 2.13
N PHE A 90 3.99 -11.28 2.16
CA PHE A 90 3.50 -10.08 1.51
C PHE A 90 4.12 -8.83 2.14
N LYS A 91 4.12 -8.77 3.46
CA LYS A 91 4.74 -7.65 4.16
C LYS A 91 6.21 -7.53 3.79
N HIS A 92 6.91 -8.66 3.76
CA HIS A 92 8.33 -8.66 3.42
C HIS A 92 8.54 -8.15 1.99
N TRP A 93 7.71 -8.58 1.06
CA TRP A 93 7.83 -8.12 -0.32
C TRP A 93 7.62 -6.61 -0.42
N VAL A 94 6.61 -6.10 0.27
CA VAL A 94 6.33 -4.66 0.27
C VAL A 94 7.50 -3.88 0.85
N THR A 95 8.04 -4.32 1.96
CA THR A 95 9.08 -3.56 2.65
C THR A 95 10.44 -3.72 1.99
N SER A 96 10.69 -4.82 1.29
CA SER A 96 12.00 -5.05 0.69
C SER A 96 12.07 -4.65 -0.78
N GLU A 97 10.94 -4.60 -1.48
CA GLU A 97 10.95 -4.29 -2.91
C GLU A 97 10.07 -3.12 -3.30
N VAL A 98 8.83 -3.12 -2.86
CA VAL A 98 7.87 -2.10 -3.31
C VAL A 98 8.25 -0.73 -2.77
N LEU A 99 8.38 -0.62 -1.47
CA LEU A 99 8.67 0.67 -0.84
C LEU A 99 10.05 1.19 -1.22
N PRO A 100 11.11 0.37 -1.20
CA PRO A 100 12.42 0.87 -1.62
C PRO A 100 12.43 1.34 -3.06
N THR A 101 11.72 0.65 -3.95
CA THR A 101 11.66 1.07 -5.35
C THR A 101 11.00 2.43 -5.47
N LEU A 102 9.91 2.64 -4.77
CA LEU A 102 9.22 3.92 -4.80
C LEU A 102 10.08 5.04 -4.23
N ARG A 103 10.83 4.75 -3.19
CA ARG A 103 11.72 5.75 -2.62
C ARG A 103 12.85 6.10 -3.55
N LYS A 104 13.36 5.11 -4.29
CA LYS A 104 14.43 5.36 -5.23
C LYS A 104 14.00 6.19 -6.42
N THR A 105 12.76 6.07 -6.84
CA THR A 105 12.32 6.79 -8.02
C THR A 105 12.10 8.25 -7.74
N GLY A 106 12.26 8.68 -6.49
CA GLY A 106 12.16 10.07 -6.19
C GLY A 106 10.77 10.60 -6.02
N SER A 107 9.80 9.77 -6.16
CA SER A 107 8.46 10.21 -5.91
C SER A 107 8.33 10.73 -4.50
N TYR A 108 9.10 10.18 -3.64
CA TYR A 108 9.12 10.54 -2.35
C TYR A 108 10.05 11.60 -2.11
N GLY A 109 10.75 11.97 -3.02
CA GLY A 109 11.59 12.95 -2.85
C GLY A 109 12.66 12.69 -1.96
N MET A 110 13.28 12.45 -1.42
CA MET A 110 14.20 12.42 -0.69
C MET A 110 14.96 11.74 -0.63
N PRO A 111 15.70 11.06 -0.60
CA PRO A 111 16.07 10.72 0.56
C PRO A 111 17.16 11.37 0.97
N GLN A 112 17.21 11.49 1.97
CA GLN A 112 18.13 12.10 2.61
C GLN A 112 18.97 11.09 3.27
N GLY A 113 20.15 11.39 3.64
CA GLY A 113 21.02 10.52 4.37
C GLY A 113 20.38 10.05 5.65
N LYS A 114 19.65 10.94 6.24
CA LYS A 114 18.96 10.64 7.46
C LYS A 114 17.96 9.52 7.31
N GLU A 115 17.25 9.53 6.21
CA GLU A 115 16.29 8.50 5.95
C GLU A 115 16.96 7.16 5.70
N LEU A 116 18.08 7.20 4.99
CA LEU A 116 18.82 5.98 4.77
C LEU A 116 19.32 5.39 6.06
N LEU A 117 19.73 6.24 6.99
CA LEU A 117 20.17 5.74 8.27
C LEU A 117 19.05 5.09 9.04
N ALA A 118 17.87 5.67 8.97
CA ALA A 118 16.72 5.10 9.64
C ALA A 118 16.40 3.72 9.09
N LEU A 119 16.51 3.55 7.78
CA LEU A 119 16.27 2.26 7.18
C LEU A 119 17.33 1.26 7.56
N ALA A 120 18.56 1.70 7.68
CA ALA A 120 19.64 0.81 8.04
C ALA A 120 19.53 0.31 9.47
N VAL A 121 18.97 1.13 10.33
CA VAL A 121 18.87 0.78 11.74
C VAL A 121 17.74 -0.23 11.97
N ILE A 122 16.72 -0.15 11.17
CA ILE A 122 15.61 -1.03 11.30
C ILE A 122 15.89 -2.37 10.66
#